data_960e81476d71a9a89c5e7db6a0b4634a
#
_entry.id   960e81476d71a9a89c5e7db6a0b4634a
#
_cell.length_a   1.000
_cell.length_b   1.000
_cell.length_c   1.000
_cell.angle_alpha   90.00
_cell.angle_beta   90.00
_cell.angle_gamma   90.00
#
_symmetry.space_group_name_H-M   'P 1'
#
loop_
_entity.id
_entity.type
_entity.pdbx_description
1 polymer ?
#
loop_
_entity_poly.entity_id
_entity_poly.type
_entity_poly.pdbx_seq_one_letter_code
_entity_poly.pdbx_strand_id
1 'polypeptide(L)'
;TRLRSVVKWAGRRGYPIDDPFGKGLKFLNRSKPRTVFLTKDEYDAFLQKALPDKGDPAMKLTRELFIFSCETGLRFSDVLDLKWTHLKNIKGVTYISKIQCKTKELVEIPVTLKWPKVLLAKYRNVSTGEHVFPRLSNGCINRKLKMLAEKAGIGKRLSFHVGRHTFASHLANAGTPLYMVAKLLGDKSLDMVHRVYTNTERTELIEAMKKLGA
;
A
#
# COMPACT_ATOMS: atom_id res chain seq x y z
N THR A 1 3.91 20.33 10.68
CA THR A 1 5.09 19.57 11.02
C THR A 1 5.25 19.54 12.53
N ARG A 2 5.96 18.54 13.10
CA ARG A 2 6.02 18.26 14.54
C ARG A 2 6.39 19.49 15.39
N LEU A 3 7.35 20.29 14.96
CA LEU A 3 7.78 21.49 15.71
C LEU A 3 6.64 22.51 15.86
N ARG A 4 5.88 22.79 14.78
CA ARG A 4 4.72 23.69 14.85
C ARG A 4 3.64 23.20 15.83
N SER A 5 3.45 21.87 15.92
CA SER A 5 2.52 21.29 16.87
C SER A 5 2.99 21.46 18.31
N VAL A 6 4.29 21.32 18.56
CA VAL A 6 4.90 21.54 19.90
C VAL A 6 4.78 23.01 20.32
N VAL A 7 5.10 23.95 19.43
CA VAL A 7 4.98 25.40 19.72
C VAL A 7 3.53 25.78 20.03
N LYS A 8 2.56 25.32 19.21
CA LYS A 8 1.13 25.55 19.49
C LYS A 8 0.65 24.90 20.80
N TRP A 9 1.15 23.72 21.11
CA TRP A 9 0.83 23.04 22.36
C TRP A 9 1.35 23.81 23.58
N ALA A 10 2.60 24.29 23.51
CA ALA A 10 3.22 25.07 24.57
C ALA A 10 2.51 26.43 24.77
N GLY A 11 2.18 27.15 23.68
CA GLY A 11 1.42 28.39 23.76
C GLY A 11 0.03 28.21 24.40
N ARG A 12 -0.67 27.10 24.12
CA ARG A 12 -1.97 26.78 24.76
C ARG A 12 -1.85 26.54 26.27
N ARG A 13 -0.65 26.21 26.77
CA ARG A 13 -0.37 25.98 28.20
C ARG A 13 0.24 27.18 28.91
N GLY A 14 0.24 28.36 28.26
CA GLY A 14 0.70 29.59 28.87
C GLY A 14 2.23 29.76 28.93
N TYR A 15 2.99 28.87 28.24
CA TYR A 15 4.44 29.08 28.14
C TYR A 15 4.73 30.34 27.29
N PRO A 16 5.61 31.27 27.74
CA PRO A 16 5.96 32.47 26.99
C PRO A 16 6.83 32.07 25.78
N ILE A 17 6.18 31.63 24.69
CA ILE A 17 6.87 31.29 23.46
C ILE A 17 6.43 32.30 22.40
N ASP A 18 7.41 33.01 21.84
CA ASP A 18 7.18 33.78 20.62
C ASP A 18 6.98 32.76 19.46
N ASP A 19 5.75 32.68 18.92
CA ASP A 19 5.44 31.74 17.84
C ASP A 19 6.10 32.17 16.53
N PRO A 20 7.25 31.58 16.15
CA PRO A 20 7.96 31.98 14.93
C PRO A 20 7.14 31.65 13.66
N PHE A 21 6.13 30.81 13.77
CA PHE A 21 5.26 30.40 12.65
C PHE A 21 4.08 31.36 12.45
N GLY A 22 3.75 32.20 13.44
CA GLY A 22 2.72 33.25 13.34
C GLY A 22 3.21 34.48 12.58
N LYS A 23 4.51 34.73 12.56
CA LYS A 23 5.15 35.94 12.00
C LYS A 23 5.67 35.77 10.56
N GLY A 24 5.01 34.99 9.72
CA GLY A 24 5.28 34.99 8.27
C GLY A 24 6.37 34.04 7.75
N LEU A 25 6.85 33.07 8.54
CA LEU A 25 7.68 32.00 8.00
C LEU A 25 6.89 31.18 6.94
N LYS A 26 7.12 31.50 5.68
CA LYS A 26 6.65 30.69 4.56
C LYS A 26 7.51 29.43 4.48
N PHE A 27 6.94 28.27 4.83
CA PHE A 27 7.60 27.03 4.50
C PHE A 27 7.74 26.94 2.98
N LEU A 28 8.97 26.72 2.52
CA LEU A 28 9.19 26.33 1.12
C LEU A 28 8.27 25.13 0.82
N ASN A 29 7.36 25.31 -0.11
CA ASN A 29 6.56 24.21 -0.64
C ASN A 29 7.52 23.23 -1.29
N ARG A 30 8.01 22.25 -0.53
CA ARG A 30 8.70 21.10 -1.12
C ARG A 30 7.71 20.42 -2.06
N SER A 31 8.07 20.33 -3.32
CA SER A 31 7.33 19.50 -4.28
C SER A 31 7.04 18.16 -3.61
N LYS A 32 5.76 17.77 -3.57
CA LYS A 32 5.39 16.48 -2.97
C LYS A 32 6.17 15.38 -3.70
N PRO A 33 6.89 14.50 -2.98
CA PRO A 33 7.67 13.46 -3.63
C PRO A 33 6.75 12.61 -4.52
N ARG A 34 7.24 12.23 -5.70
CA ARG A 34 6.50 11.34 -6.60
C ARG A 34 6.14 10.05 -5.86
N THR A 35 4.93 9.60 -6.06
CA THR A 35 4.46 8.32 -5.48
C THR A 35 5.21 7.16 -6.14
N VAL A 36 5.92 6.39 -5.34
CA VAL A 36 6.63 5.19 -5.82
C VAL A 36 5.66 4.02 -5.88
N PHE A 37 5.62 3.34 -7.03
CA PHE A 37 4.89 2.09 -7.25
C PHE A 37 5.69 1.20 -8.22
N LEU A 38 5.38 -0.07 -8.30
CA LEU A 38 5.94 -1.00 -9.29
C LEU A 38 5.09 -0.95 -10.57
N THR A 39 5.75 -0.79 -11.72
CA THR A 39 5.11 -1.02 -13.01
C THR A 39 4.75 -2.51 -13.14
N LYS A 40 4.01 -2.87 -14.18
CA LYS A 40 3.66 -4.27 -14.43
C LYS A 40 4.91 -5.13 -14.59
N ASP A 41 5.88 -4.67 -15.39
CA ASP A 41 7.13 -5.38 -15.64
C ASP A 41 8.00 -5.51 -14.38
N GLU A 42 8.08 -4.44 -13.56
CA GLU A 42 8.79 -4.48 -12.28
C GLU A 42 8.12 -5.43 -11.28
N TYR A 43 6.79 -5.49 -11.27
CA TYR A 43 6.06 -6.43 -10.42
C TYR A 43 6.29 -7.87 -10.88
N ASP A 44 6.25 -8.14 -12.18
CA ASP A 44 6.53 -9.46 -12.74
C ASP A 44 7.99 -9.86 -12.48
N ALA A 45 8.94 -8.93 -12.60
CA ALA A 45 10.34 -9.16 -12.21
C ALA A 45 10.46 -9.46 -10.71
N PHE A 46 9.72 -8.76 -9.83
CA PHE A 46 9.69 -9.05 -8.41
C PHE A 46 9.15 -10.46 -8.13
N LEU A 47 8.10 -10.87 -8.81
CA LEU A 47 7.54 -12.23 -8.68
C LEU A 47 8.53 -13.31 -9.10
N GLN A 48 9.33 -13.08 -10.12
CA GLN A 48 10.24 -14.07 -10.69
C GLN A 48 11.61 -14.09 -10.00
N LYS A 49 12.19 -12.93 -9.71
CA LYS A 49 13.60 -12.78 -9.32
C LYS A 49 13.80 -12.44 -7.84
N ALA A 50 12.81 -11.84 -7.15
CA ALA A 50 12.92 -11.51 -5.73
C ALA A 50 12.81 -12.78 -4.86
N LEU A 51 13.68 -13.72 -5.06
CA LEU A 51 13.67 -14.99 -4.34
C LEU A 51 14.34 -14.84 -2.98
N PRO A 52 13.72 -15.36 -1.89
CA PRO A 52 14.32 -15.35 -0.56
C PRO A 52 15.56 -16.24 -0.51
N ASP A 53 16.50 -15.86 0.35
CA ASP A 53 17.65 -16.73 0.64
C ASP A 53 17.19 -18.02 1.31
N LYS A 54 17.88 -19.13 1.00
CA LYS A 54 17.64 -20.41 1.67
C LYS A 54 17.89 -20.24 3.18
N GLY A 55 16.92 -20.66 4.00
CA GLY A 55 17.02 -20.53 5.45
C GLY A 55 16.63 -19.18 6.05
N ASP A 56 16.14 -18.22 5.26
CA ASP A 56 15.58 -16.96 5.80
C ASP A 56 14.04 -16.96 5.75
N PRO A 57 13.35 -17.47 6.78
CA PRO A 57 11.89 -17.51 6.82
C PRO A 57 11.26 -16.10 6.89
N ALA A 58 11.98 -15.14 7.48
CA ALA A 58 11.47 -13.77 7.56
C ALA A 58 11.55 -13.05 6.20
N MET A 59 12.54 -13.36 5.36
CA MET A 59 12.59 -12.84 3.99
C MET A 59 11.48 -13.46 3.14
N LYS A 60 11.22 -14.76 3.28
CA LYS A 60 10.13 -15.45 2.61
C LYS A 60 8.78 -14.84 2.98
N LEU A 61 8.53 -14.68 4.28
CA LEU A 61 7.30 -14.06 4.77
C LEU A 61 7.17 -12.61 4.29
N THR A 62 8.25 -11.83 4.32
CA THR A 62 8.27 -10.44 3.81
C THR A 62 7.82 -10.37 2.36
N ARG A 63 8.36 -11.24 1.51
CA ARG A 63 7.98 -11.33 0.10
C ARG A 63 6.50 -11.65 -0.07
N GLU A 64 6.00 -12.62 0.65
CA GLU A 64 4.61 -13.06 0.58
C GLU A 64 3.64 -11.95 1.04
N LEU A 65 3.94 -11.30 2.16
CA LEU A 65 3.13 -10.18 2.67
C LEU A 65 3.12 -8.99 1.70
N PHE A 66 4.25 -8.70 1.06
CA PHE A 66 4.34 -7.62 0.09
C PHE A 66 3.53 -7.92 -1.17
N ILE A 67 3.65 -9.13 -1.72
CA ILE A 67 2.83 -9.59 -2.86
C ILE A 67 1.34 -9.52 -2.51
N PHE A 68 0.97 -9.96 -1.30
CA PHE A 68 -0.40 -9.88 -0.82
C PHE A 68 -0.90 -8.43 -0.79
N SER A 69 -0.06 -7.48 -0.32
CA SER A 69 -0.40 -6.06 -0.34
C SER A 69 -0.49 -5.49 -1.76
N CYS A 70 0.35 -5.93 -2.69
CA CYS A 70 0.29 -5.53 -4.10
C CYS A 70 -1.00 -5.97 -4.81
N GLU A 71 -1.65 -7.03 -4.33
CA GLU A 71 -2.86 -7.58 -4.95
C GLU A 71 -4.15 -7.35 -4.12
N THR A 72 -4.05 -6.77 -2.93
CA THR A 72 -5.22 -6.44 -2.09
C THR A 72 -5.28 -4.97 -1.69
N GLY A 73 -4.18 -4.24 -1.83
CA GLY A 73 -4.09 -2.84 -1.40
C GLY A 73 -4.09 -2.65 0.12
N LEU A 74 -4.10 -3.69 0.93
CA LEU A 74 -4.09 -3.59 2.39
C LEU A 74 -2.82 -2.92 2.92
N ARG A 75 -2.97 -2.07 3.94
CA ARG A 75 -1.84 -1.47 4.65
C ARG A 75 -1.11 -2.52 5.48
N PHE A 76 0.14 -2.25 5.83
CA PHE A 76 0.96 -3.12 6.68
C PHE A 76 0.23 -3.58 7.96
N SER A 77 -0.33 -2.63 8.71
CA SER A 77 -1.10 -2.92 9.92
C SER A 77 -2.31 -3.80 9.65
N ASP A 78 -2.98 -3.60 8.51
CA ASP A 78 -4.18 -4.33 8.16
C ASP A 78 -3.89 -5.76 7.69
N VAL A 79 -2.74 -5.97 7.02
CA VAL A 79 -2.26 -7.31 6.64
C VAL A 79 -1.88 -8.12 7.87
N LEU A 80 -1.14 -7.51 8.84
CA LEU A 80 -0.74 -8.21 10.06
C LEU A 80 -1.90 -8.46 11.04
N ASP A 81 -2.95 -7.64 10.98
CA ASP A 81 -4.15 -7.79 11.79
C ASP A 81 -5.26 -8.57 11.04
N LEU A 82 -4.95 -9.15 9.88
CA LEU A 82 -5.91 -9.96 9.13
C LEU A 82 -6.19 -11.27 9.87
N LYS A 83 -7.46 -11.49 10.20
CA LYS A 83 -7.95 -12.71 10.88
C LYS A 83 -8.76 -13.57 9.93
N TRP A 84 -8.87 -14.86 10.22
CA TRP A 84 -9.72 -15.77 9.45
C TRP A 84 -11.19 -15.36 9.48
N THR A 85 -11.65 -14.73 10.56
CA THR A 85 -13.02 -14.18 10.69
C THR A 85 -13.32 -13.00 9.77
N HIS A 86 -12.29 -12.34 9.23
CA HIS A 86 -12.44 -11.27 8.25
C HIS A 86 -12.69 -11.82 6.81
N LEU A 87 -12.55 -13.13 6.61
CA LEU A 87 -12.81 -13.75 5.31
C LEU A 87 -14.26 -14.22 5.23
N LYS A 88 -15.00 -13.66 4.28
CA LYS A 88 -16.40 -13.99 4.05
C LYS A 88 -16.56 -14.60 2.65
N ASN A 89 -17.36 -15.65 2.52
CA ASN A 89 -17.75 -16.16 1.20
C ASN A 89 -19.11 -15.54 0.83
N ILE A 90 -19.16 -14.84 -0.30
CA ILE A 90 -20.37 -14.20 -0.83
C ILE A 90 -20.52 -14.69 -2.26
N LYS A 91 -21.57 -15.48 -2.52
CA LYS A 91 -21.88 -16.03 -3.86
C LYS A 91 -20.68 -16.75 -4.51
N GLY A 92 -19.94 -17.55 -3.72
CA GLY A 92 -18.79 -18.32 -4.22
C GLY A 92 -17.47 -17.52 -4.31
N VAL A 93 -17.50 -16.23 -4.06
CA VAL A 93 -16.28 -15.38 -4.02
C VAL A 93 -15.87 -15.10 -2.59
N THR A 94 -14.60 -15.32 -2.27
CA THR A 94 -14.04 -14.92 -0.98
C THR A 94 -13.79 -13.42 -0.96
N TYR A 95 -14.26 -12.74 0.08
CA TYR A 95 -14.01 -11.32 0.35
C TYR A 95 -13.21 -11.15 1.64
N ILE A 96 -12.30 -10.19 1.65
CA ILE A 96 -11.73 -9.63 2.88
C ILE A 96 -12.65 -8.50 3.32
N SER A 97 -13.41 -8.71 4.41
CA SER A 97 -14.31 -7.71 5.01
C SER A 97 -13.75 -7.30 6.35
N LYS A 98 -13.13 -6.12 6.43
CA LYS A 98 -12.35 -5.68 7.59
C LYS A 98 -12.44 -4.18 7.82
N ILE A 99 -12.54 -3.80 9.09
CA ILE A 99 -12.35 -2.40 9.51
C ILE A 99 -10.86 -2.11 9.57
N GLN A 100 -10.40 -1.11 8.83
CA GLN A 100 -8.98 -0.74 8.77
C GLN A 100 -8.48 -0.17 10.09
N CYS A 101 -7.27 -0.54 10.50
CA CYS A 101 -6.66 -0.11 11.76
C CYS A 101 -6.50 1.42 11.86
N LYS A 102 -6.12 2.07 10.75
CA LYS A 102 -5.79 3.51 10.74
C LYS A 102 -7.00 4.40 10.50
N THR A 103 -7.80 4.11 9.49
CA THR A 103 -8.91 4.99 9.04
C THR A 103 -10.24 4.66 9.66
N LYS A 104 -10.36 3.48 10.29
CA LYS A 104 -11.60 2.92 10.85
C LYS A 104 -12.70 2.72 9.79
N GLU A 105 -12.34 2.70 8.51
CA GLU A 105 -13.26 2.44 7.40
C GLU A 105 -13.37 0.93 7.17
N LEU A 106 -14.59 0.49 6.87
CA LEU A 106 -14.83 -0.86 6.38
C LEU A 106 -14.35 -0.96 4.94
N VAL A 107 -13.54 -1.98 4.67
CA VAL A 107 -13.16 -2.36 3.30
C VAL A 107 -13.66 -3.75 3.00
N GLU A 108 -14.15 -3.92 1.77
CA GLU A 108 -14.57 -5.21 1.23
C GLU A 108 -13.81 -5.45 -0.07
N ILE A 109 -12.83 -6.34 -0.02
CA ILE A 109 -11.91 -6.59 -1.13
C ILE A 109 -12.17 -8.00 -1.66
N PRO A 110 -12.64 -8.16 -2.90
CA PRO A 110 -12.80 -9.48 -3.50
C PRO A 110 -11.45 -10.14 -3.75
N VAL A 111 -11.27 -11.35 -3.26
CA VAL A 111 -10.05 -12.15 -3.45
C VAL A 111 -10.16 -12.88 -4.78
N THR A 112 -9.95 -12.18 -5.88
CA THR A 112 -10.06 -12.74 -7.24
C THR A 112 -8.70 -13.07 -7.85
N LEU A 113 -7.64 -12.34 -7.46
CA LEU A 113 -6.29 -12.52 -7.99
C LEU A 113 -5.61 -13.79 -7.45
N LYS A 114 -4.60 -14.25 -8.18
CA LYS A 114 -3.92 -15.54 -7.94
C LYS A 114 -3.23 -15.60 -6.58
N TRP A 115 -2.38 -14.63 -6.28
CA TRP A 115 -1.51 -14.72 -5.11
C TRP A 115 -2.25 -14.63 -3.77
N PRO A 116 -3.23 -13.75 -3.56
CA PRO A 116 -4.02 -13.78 -2.34
C PRO A 116 -4.70 -15.13 -2.11
N LYS A 117 -5.27 -15.77 -3.15
CA LYS A 117 -5.87 -17.12 -3.05
C LYS A 117 -4.84 -18.15 -2.60
N VAL A 118 -3.69 -18.20 -3.28
CA VAL A 118 -2.60 -19.15 -2.97
C VAL A 118 -2.08 -18.94 -1.55
N LEU A 119 -1.86 -17.69 -1.14
CA LEU A 119 -1.33 -17.39 0.19
C LEU A 119 -2.35 -17.71 1.30
N LEU A 120 -3.61 -17.36 1.12
CA LEU A 120 -4.66 -17.71 2.08
C LEU A 120 -4.80 -19.23 2.24
N ALA A 121 -4.80 -19.97 1.14
CA ALA A 121 -4.84 -21.44 1.18
C ALA A 121 -3.61 -22.02 1.89
N LYS A 122 -2.41 -21.53 1.56
CA LYS A 122 -1.17 -21.95 2.21
C LYS A 122 -1.21 -21.75 3.74
N TYR A 123 -1.58 -20.53 4.16
CA TYR A 123 -1.56 -20.20 5.58
C TYR A 123 -2.71 -20.84 6.37
N ARG A 124 -3.82 -21.22 5.71
CA ARG A 124 -4.89 -21.98 6.33
C ARG A 124 -4.42 -23.31 6.91
N ASN A 125 -3.48 -23.94 6.23
CA ASN A 125 -2.94 -25.24 6.62
C ASN A 125 -1.79 -25.15 7.66
N VAL A 126 -1.26 -23.96 7.90
CA VAL A 126 -0.06 -23.75 8.75
C VAL A 126 -0.35 -22.90 9.97
N SER A 127 -1.33 -22.02 9.90
CA SER A 127 -1.68 -21.13 11.01
C SER A 127 -2.54 -21.85 12.04
N THR A 128 -2.08 -21.85 13.30
CA THR A 128 -2.82 -22.40 14.45
C THR A 128 -3.58 -21.32 15.23
N GLY A 129 -3.41 -20.04 14.85
CA GLY A 129 -4.01 -18.89 15.54
C GLY A 129 -5.15 -18.23 14.76
N GLU A 130 -5.71 -17.17 15.34
CA GLU A 130 -6.78 -16.39 14.69
C GLU A 130 -6.28 -15.53 13.52
N HIS A 131 -5.00 -15.13 13.51
CA HIS A 131 -4.40 -14.33 12.46
C HIS A 131 -3.97 -15.18 11.26
N VAL A 132 -4.16 -14.63 10.06
CA VAL A 132 -3.78 -15.30 8.81
C VAL A 132 -2.27 -15.41 8.69
N PHE A 133 -1.55 -14.34 8.99
CA PHE A 133 -0.09 -14.26 8.79
C PHE A 133 0.67 -14.13 10.11
N PRO A 134 1.88 -14.70 10.20
CA PRO A 134 2.80 -14.44 11.29
C PRO A 134 3.18 -12.96 11.37
N ARG A 135 3.54 -12.49 12.56
CA ARG A 135 3.92 -11.10 12.78
C ARG A 135 5.40 -10.85 12.50
N LEU A 136 5.68 -9.74 11.82
CA LEU A 136 7.02 -9.19 11.66
C LEU A 136 7.01 -7.68 11.97
N SER A 137 8.14 -7.15 12.44
CA SER A 137 8.25 -5.71 12.65
C SER A 137 8.36 -4.96 11.31
N ASN A 138 7.81 -3.74 11.26
CA ASN A 138 7.89 -2.91 10.05
C ASN A 138 9.35 -2.62 9.63
N GLY A 139 10.26 -2.45 10.59
CA GLY A 139 11.68 -2.26 10.31
C GLY A 139 12.32 -3.49 9.65
N CYS A 140 11.99 -4.70 10.14
CA CYS A 140 12.47 -5.93 9.56
C CYS A 140 11.99 -6.09 8.10
N ILE A 141 10.69 -5.89 7.88
CA ILE A 141 10.09 -6.00 6.54
C ILE A 141 10.73 -5.02 5.56
N ASN A 142 10.84 -3.74 5.90
CA ASN A 142 11.38 -2.75 4.97
C ASN A 142 12.86 -2.99 4.64
N ARG A 143 13.65 -3.50 5.59
CA ARG A 143 15.04 -3.91 5.32
C ARG A 143 15.11 -5.08 4.34
N LYS A 144 14.28 -6.11 4.54
CA LYS A 144 14.24 -7.27 3.65
C LYS A 144 13.64 -6.96 2.28
N LEU A 145 12.68 -6.03 2.20
CA LEU A 145 12.15 -5.54 0.92
C LEU A 145 13.24 -4.86 0.08
N LYS A 146 14.15 -4.13 0.71
CA LYS A 146 15.30 -3.55 -0.01
C LYS A 146 16.16 -4.63 -0.66
N MET A 147 16.51 -5.67 0.10
CA MET A 147 17.29 -6.79 -0.43
C MET A 147 16.56 -7.54 -1.56
N LEU A 148 15.26 -7.77 -1.41
CA LEU A 148 14.43 -8.40 -2.45
C LEU A 148 14.34 -7.54 -3.72
N ALA A 149 14.24 -6.21 -3.58
CA ALA A 149 14.26 -5.28 -4.71
C ALA A 149 15.58 -5.34 -5.48
N GLU A 150 16.71 -5.35 -4.77
CA GLU A 150 18.05 -5.50 -5.35
C GLU A 150 18.17 -6.80 -6.15
N LYS A 151 17.70 -7.92 -5.59
CA LYS A 151 17.66 -9.23 -6.29
C LYS A 151 16.79 -9.21 -7.55
N ALA A 152 15.70 -8.45 -7.53
CA ALA A 152 14.82 -8.30 -8.69
C ALA A 152 15.32 -7.30 -9.73
N GLY A 153 16.43 -6.61 -9.48
CA GLY A 153 16.94 -5.53 -10.36
C GLY A 153 16.08 -4.27 -10.33
N ILE A 154 15.32 -4.04 -9.24
CA ILE A 154 14.43 -2.89 -9.09
C ILE A 154 15.20 -1.76 -8.41
N GLY A 155 15.52 -0.69 -9.16
CA GLY A 155 16.25 0.48 -8.64
C GLY A 155 15.43 1.40 -7.71
N LYS A 156 14.13 1.17 -7.57
CA LYS A 156 13.24 1.95 -6.70
C LYS A 156 13.40 1.55 -5.22
N ARG A 157 13.36 2.55 -4.33
CA ARG A 157 13.34 2.27 -2.89
C ARG A 157 12.00 1.68 -2.49
N LEU A 158 11.94 0.37 -2.27
CA LEU A 158 10.73 -0.30 -1.81
C LEU A 158 10.54 -0.12 -0.31
N SER A 159 9.30 0.17 0.06
CA SER A 159 8.75 0.06 1.40
C SER A 159 7.44 -0.71 1.32
N PHE A 160 6.91 -1.20 2.44
CA PHE A 160 5.65 -1.95 2.41
C PHE A 160 4.49 -1.15 1.80
N HIS A 161 4.50 0.17 1.99
CA HIS A 161 3.46 1.05 1.45
C HIS A 161 3.44 1.12 -0.09
N VAL A 162 4.59 0.83 -0.73
CA VAL A 162 4.69 0.72 -2.20
C VAL A 162 3.75 -0.36 -2.74
N GLY A 163 3.53 -1.45 -2.00
CA GLY A 163 2.59 -2.51 -2.41
C GLY A 163 1.17 -1.97 -2.63
N ARG A 164 0.68 -1.15 -1.70
CA ARG A 164 -0.62 -0.50 -1.83
C ARG A 164 -0.68 0.51 -2.98
N HIS A 165 0.39 1.25 -3.22
CA HIS A 165 0.48 2.15 -4.38
C HIS A 165 0.50 1.36 -5.70
N THR A 166 1.18 0.22 -5.72
CA THR A 166 1.20 -0.70 -6.87
C THR A 166 -0.20 -1.22 -7.18
N PHE A 167 -0.96 -1.68 -6.17
CA PHE A 167 -2.35 -2.09 -6.33
C PHE A 167 -3.21 -0.98 -6.94
N ALA A 168 -3.12 0.24 -6.38
CA ALA A 168 -3.87 1.40 -6.87
C ALA A 168 -3.51 1.73 -8.33
N SER A 169 -2.22 1.72 -8.66
CA SER A 169 -1.73 2.00 -10.01
C SER A 169 -2.19 0.95 -11.03
N HIS A 170 -2.09 -0.34 -10.67
CA HIS A 170 -2.51 -1.41 -11.58
C HIS A 170 -4.02 -1.38 -11.85
N LEU A 171 -4.85 -1.11 -10.83
CA LEU A 171 -6.30 -0.93 -11.03
C LEU A 171 -6.61 0.29 -11.90
N ALA A 172 -5.92 1.40 -11.65
CA ALA A 172 -6.07 2.61 -12.42
C ALA A 172 -5.73 2.38 -13.90
N ASN A 173 -4.58 1.75 -14.18
CA ASN A 173 -4.13 1.43 -15.54
C ASN A 173 -5.02 0.38 -16.23
N ALA A 174 -5.73 -0.45 -15.45
CA ALA A 174 -6.76 -1.35 -15.97
C ALA A 174 -8.11 -0.66 -16.26
N GLY A 175 -8.18 0.68 -16.14
CA GLY A 175 -9.39 1.45 -16.42
C GLY A 175 -10.42 1.46 -15.30
N THR A 176 -10.06 1.00 -14.09
CA THR A 176 -10.98 1.04 -12.94
C THR A 176 -11.27 2.49 -12.52
N PRO A 177 -12.55 2.91 -12.41
CA PRO A 177 -12.90 4.24 -11.96
C PRO A 177 -12.27 4.61 -10.62
N LEU A 178 -11.76 5.85 -10.48
CA LEU A 178 -11.03 6.31 -9.29
C LEU A 178 -11.79 6.11 -7.98
N TYR A 179 -13.11 6.35 -8.00
CA TYR A 179 -13.95 6.17 -6.81
C TYR A 179 -14.01 4.71 -6.35
N MET A 180 -13.97 3.74 -7.30
CA MET A 180 -13.90 2.32 -6.97
C MET A 180 -12.54 1.94 -6.38
N VAL A 181 -11.46 2.48 -6.93
CA VAL A 181 -10.11 2.29 -6.37
C VAL A 181 -10.06 2.84 -4.95
N ALA A 182 -10.57 4.05 -4.71
CA ALA A 182 -10.64 4.66 -3.38
C ALA A 182 -11.48 3.83 -2.40
N LYS A 183 -12.62 3.30 -2.86
CA LYS A 183 -13.50 2.41 -2.07
C LYS A 183 -12.77 1.12 -1.65
N LEU A 184 -12.11 0.44 -2.58
CA LEU A 184 -11.32 -0.77 -2.29
C LEU A 184 -10.18 -0.50 -1.31
N LEU A 185 -9.58 0.69 -1.40
CA LEU A 185 -8.53 1.11 -0.50
C LEU A 185 -9.05 1.60 0.86
N GLY A 186 -10.33 1.95 1.00
CA GLY A 186 -10.87 2.59 2.20
C GLY A 186 -10.22 3.95 2.48
N ASP A 187 -9.96 4.72 1.43
CA ASP A 187 -9.47 6.09 1.53
C ASP A 187 -10.62 7.06 1.29
N LYS A 188 -10.87 7.95 2.26
CA LYS A 188 -11.91 9.00 2.15
C LYS A 188 -11.55 10.08 1.14
N SER A 189 -10.25 10.30 0.91
CA SER A 189 -9.78 11.29 -0.05
C SER A 189 -9.27 10.61 -1.31
N LEU A 190 -9.61 11.17 -2.45
CA LEU A 190 -9.05 10.78 -3.74
C LEU A 190 -7.57 11.19 -3.92
N ASP A 191 -7.00 11.91 -2.94
CA ASP A 191 -5.64 12.46 -3.02
C ASP A 191 -4.55 11.42 -3.33
N MET A 192 -4.66 10.22 -2.77
CA MET A 192 -3.71 9.15 -3.04
C MET A 192 -3.89 8.61 -4.46
N VAL A 193 -5.14 8.43 -4.85
CA VAL A 193 -5.51 7.91 -6.17
C VAL A 193 -5.15 8.94 -7.24
N HIS A 194 -5.42 10.22 -7.02
CA HIS A 194 -4.99 11.32 -7.90
C HIS A 194 -3.46 11.35 -8.08
N ARG A 195 -2.67 11.12 -7.03
CA ARG A 195 -1.20 11.08 -7.15
C ARG A 195 -0.67 9.93 -7.98
N VAL A 196 -1.39 8.82 -8.03
CA VAL A 196 -1.07 7.69 -8.90
C VAL A 196 -1.39 8.04 -10.35
N TYR A 197 -2.53 8.72 -10.58
CA TYR A 197 -2.98 9.13 -11.93
C TYR A 197 -2.17 10.28 -12.54
N THR A 198 -1.66 11.22 -11.76
CA THR A 198 -0.84 12.32 -12.29
C THR A 198 0.53 11.87 -12.79
N ASN A 199 0.89 10.61 -12.56
CA ASN A 199 2.06 9.97 -13.17
C ASN A 199 1.71 9.17 -14.45
N THR A 200 0.46 9.24 -14.92
CA THR A 200 0.03 8.63 -16.19
C THR A 200 0.83 9.23 -17.33
N GLU A 201 1.48 8.40 -18.13
CA GLU A 201 2.32 8.84 -19.24
C GLU A 201 1.47 9.54 -20.31
N ARG A 202 2.06 10.53 -21.02
CA ARG A 202 1.39 11.26 -22.11
C ARG A 202 0.79 10.35 -23.16
N THR A 203 1.36 9.17 -23.38
CA THR A 203 0.87 8.12 -24.26
C THR A 203 -0.54 7.63 -23.92
N GLU A 204 -0.84 7.42 -22.63
CA GLU A 204 -2.16 6.97 -22.17
C GLU A 204 -3.23 8.06 -22.35
N LEU A 205 -2.85 9.34 -22.19
CA LEU A 205 -3.75 10.46 -22.50
C LEU A 205 -4.10 10.52 -23.98
N ILE A 206 -3.12 10.27 -24.85
CA ILE A 206 -3.33 10.22 -26.32
C ILE A 206 -4.25 9.06 -26.69
N GLU A 207 -4.06 7.87 -26.08
CA GLU A 207 -4.94 6.72 -26.32
C GLU A 207 -6.36 6.94 -25.82
N ALA A 208 -6.52 7.57 -24.65
CA ALA A 208 -7.84 7.93 -24.14
C ALA A 208 -8.55 8.93 -25.08
N MET A 209 -7.83 9.92 -25.61
CA MET A 209 -8.39 10.88 -26.56
C MET A 209 -8.76 10.23 -27.90
N LYS A 210 -7.98 9.27 -28.38
CA LYS A 210 -8.32 8.51 -29.60
C LYS A 210 -9.60 7.70 -29.46
N LYS A 211 -9.87 7.14 -28.28
CA LYS A 211 -11.12 6.39 -27.99
C LYS A 211 -12.38 7.26 -27.94
N LEU A 212 -12.23 8.58 -27.72
CA LEU A 212 -13.35 9.53 -27.73
C LEU A 212 -13.69 10.01 -29.17
N GLY A 213 -12.78 9.82 -30.11
CA GLY A 213 -12.95 10.24 -31.50
C GLY A 213 -13.30 9.09 -32.47
N ALA A 214 -13.50 7.89 -31.95
CA ALA A 214 -13.94 6.70 -32.66
C ALA A 214 -15.39 6.35 -32.29
#